data_9c788549052ae43e3774ed1e0b5301ed
#
_entry.id   9c788549052ae43e3774ed1e0b5301ed
#
_cell.length_a   1.000
_cell.length_b   1.000
_cell.length_c   1.000
_cell.angle_alpha   90.00
_cell.angle_beta   90.00
_cell.angle_gamma   90.00
#
_symmetry.space_group_name_H-M   'P 1'
#
loop_
_entity.id
_entity.type
_entity.pdbx_description
1 polymer ?
#
loop_
_entity_poly.entity_id
_entity_poly.type
_entity_poly.pdbx_seq_one_letter_code
_entity_poly.pdbx_strand_id
1 'polypeptide(L)'
;MQKPGPRWAGLGWLVVGLAAYIAYRRFVIREPVTATLRAPVIIGPGAALEYRRILVPVKPGRASEEAIDLACRLAAERRARIAAVSVVVVPLELPVDTQLDKEEALAYDALDAASAIAELYGVDVRERLVRARSAGRAIVDEATRRHTEIIVMGAPRAERRRGVFSDTVDFVLKHAPCRVMVAAGRMAA
;
A
#
# COMPACT_ATOMS: atom_id res chain seq x y z
N MET A 1 -64.23 -27.39 -16.34
CA MET A 1 -62.94 -27.38 -17.07
C MET A 1 -62.09 -26.27 -16.51
N GLN A 2 -61.20 -26.59 -15.55
CA GLN A 2 -60.30 -25.62 -14.93
C GLN A 2 -59.00 -25.57 -15.77
N LYS A 3 -58.73 -24.41 -16.38
CA LYS A 3 -57.47 -24.18 -17.07
C LYS A 3 -56.35 -24.22 -16.04
N PRO A 4 -55.26 -24.98 -16.25
CA PRO A 4 -54.11 -24.93 -15.39
C PRO A 4 -53.47 -23.53 -15.50
N GLY A 5 -53.55 -22.80 -14.43
CA GLY A 5 -53.20 -21.40 -14.36
C GLY A 5 -51.70 -21.12 -14.43
N PRO A 6 -51.32 -19.84 -14.47
CA PRO A 6 -49.96 -19.33 -14.76
C PRO A 6 -48.88 -19.69 -13.75
N ARG A 7 -49.23 -20.51 -12.73
CA ARG A 7 -48.30 -20.97 -11.67
C ARG A 7 -47.14 -21.84 -12.21
N TRP A 8 -47.40 -22.66 -13.22
CA TRP A 8 -46.40 -23.52 -13.84
C TRP A 8 -45.44 -22.75 -14.77
N ALA A 9 -45.91 -21.65 -15.36
CA ALA A 9 -45.09 -20.79 -16.18
C ALA A 9 -44.03 -20.05 -15.33
N GLY A 10 -44.37 -19.59 -14.14
CA GLY A 10 -43.45 -18.93 -13.22
C GLY A 10 -42.37 -19.89 -12.69
N LEU A 11 -42.74 -21.14 -12.36
CA LEU A 11 -41.77 -22.15 -11.97
C LEU A 11 -40.81 -22.50 -13.12
N GLY A 12 -41.30 -22.60 -14.34
CA GLY A 12 -40.47 -22.83 -15.53
C GLY A 12 -39.44 -21.72 -15.73
N TRP A 13 -39.83 -20.46 -15.59
CA TRP A 13 -38.90 -19.32 -15.69
C TRP A 13 -37.83 -19.33 -14.58
N LEU A 14 -38.17 -19.71 -13.35
CA LEU A 14 -37.23 -19.81 -12.24
C LEU A 14 -36.17 -20.94 -12.51
N VAL A 15 -36.61 -22.06 -13.01
CA VAL A 15 -35.70 -23.18 -13.35
C VAL A 15 -34.76 -22.79 -14.49
N VAL A 16 -35.28 -22.13 -15.54
CA VAL A 16 -34.49 -21.65 -16.67
C VAL A 16 -33.47 -20.59 -16.20
N GLY A 17 -33.90 -19.64 -15.37
CA GLY A 17 -33.02 -18.61 -14.81
C GLY A 17 -31.91 -19.21 -13.93
N LEU A 18 -32.25 -20.20 -13.10
CA LEU A 18 -31.27 -20.88 -12.26
C LEU A 18 -30.28 -21.73 -13.10
N ALA A 19 -30.77 -22.40 -14.13
CA ALA A 19 -29.93 -23.18 -15.03
C ALA A 19 -28.97 -22.26 -15.83
N ALA A 20 -29.47 -21.14 -16.33
CA ALA A 20 -28.67 -20.11 -17.01
C ALA A 20 -27.62 -19.50 -16.06
N TYR A 21 -27.98 -19.22 -14.82
CA TYR A 21 -27.06 -18.72 -13.80
C TYR A 21 -25.96 -19.74 -13.46
N ILE A 22 -26.32 -21.01 -13.29
CA ILE A 22 -25.35 -22.08 -13.03
C ILE A 22 -24.43 -22.28 -14.24
N ALA A 23 -24.97 -22.25 -15.45
CA ALA A 23 -24.19 -22.33 -16.68
C ALA A 23 -23.24 -21.13 -16.81
N TYR A 24 -23.72 -19.90 -16.61
CA TYR A 24 -22.91 -18.68 -16.62
C TYR A 24 -21.79 -18.77 -15.57
N ARG A 25 -22.12 -19.20 -14.34
CA ARG A 25 -21.12 -19.38 -13.29
C ARG A 25 -20.08 -20.45 -13.64
N ARG A 26 -20.47 -21.53 -14.33
CA ARG A 26 -19.56 -22.61 -14.74
C ARG A 26 -18.69 -22.28 -15.95
N PHE A 27 -19.21 -21.46 -16.87
CA PHE A 27 -18.51 -21.15 -18.13
C PHE A 27 -17.77 -19.82 -18.11
N VAL A 28 -18.26 -18.80 -17.38
CA VAL A 28 -17.68 -17.45 -17.37
C VAL A 28 -16.83 -17.23 -16.11
N ILE A 29 -17.20 -17.81 -14.96
CA ILE A 29 -16.42 -17.71 -13.71
C ILE A 29 -15.53 -18.95 -13.53
N ARG A 30 -15.01 -19.50 -14.61
CA ARG A 30 -13.91 -20.46 -14.57
C ARG A 30 -12.57 -19.75 -14.49
N GLU A 31 -12.43 -18.77 -13.63
CA GLU A 31 -11.13 -18.49 -13.09
C GLU A 31 -11.00 -19.31 -11.79
N PRO A 32 -10.12 -20.31 -11.74
CA PRO A 32 -9.76 -20.91 -10.48
C PRO A 32 -9.07 -19.79 -9.68
N VAL A 33 -9.74 -19.33 -8.64
CA VAL A 33 -9.20 -18.37 -7.64
C VAL A 33 -7.94 -18.94 -6.96
N THR A 34 -7.53 -20.12 -7.36
CA THR A 34 -6.31 -20.82 -6.94
C THR A 34 -5.43 -21.22 -8.10
N ALA A 35 -5.33 -20.40 -9.13
CA ALA A 35 -4.11 -20.39 -9.91
C ALA A 35 -3.05 -19.74 -9.01
N THR A 36 -2.52 -20.48 -8.06
CA THR A 36 -1.14 -20.30 -7.67
C THR A 36 -0.37 -20.39 -8.98
N LEU A 37 -0.16 -19.25 -9.64
CA LEU A 37 0.93 -19.09 -10.59
C LEU A 37 2.17 -19.49 -9.79
N ARG A 38 2.51 -20.77 -9.86
CA ARG A 38 3.88 -21.18 -9.62
C ARG A 38 4.67 -20.49 -10.71
N ALA A 39 5.03 -19.23 -10.45
CA ALA A 39 6.11 -18.62 -11.18
C ALA A 39 7.22 -19.66 -11.19
N PRO A 40 7.81 -19.98 -12.35
CA PRO A 40 8.95 -20.85 -12.36
C PRO A 40 9.93 -20.24 -11.37
N VAL A 41 10.22 -20.98 -10.29
CA VAL A 41 11.28 -20.62 -9.36
C VAL A 41 12.53 -20.76 -10.20
N ILE A 42 12.93 -19.70 -10.86
CA ILE A 42 14.26 -19.58 -11.42
C ILE A 42 15.15 -19.51 -10.20
N ILE A 43 15.58 -20.67 -9.75
CA ILE A 43 16.70 -20.80 -8.81
C ILE A 43 17.96 -20.51 -9.66
N GLY A 44 18.06 -19.28 -10.16
CA GLY A 44 19.36 -18.71 -10.45
C GLY A 44 20.05 -18.48 -9.12
N PRO A 45 21.38 -18.44 -9.04
CA PRO A 45 22.10 -18.02 -7.85
C PRO A 45 21.47 -16.69 -7.44
N GLY A 46 20.75 -16.71 -6.32
CA GLY A 46 19.79 -15.67 -5.99
C GLY A 46 20.47 -14.33 -6.20
N ALA A 47 19.97 -13.57 -7.15
CA ALA A 47 20.18 -12.14 -7.11
C ALA A 47 19.60 -11.74 -5.76
N ALA A 48 20.44 -11.76 -4.73
CA ALA A 48 20.10 -11.27 -3.43
C ALA A 48 19.60 -9.86 -3.69
N LEU A 49 18.30 -9.65 -3.52
CA LEU A 49 17.69 -8.34 -3.72
C LEU A 49 18.29 -7.43 -2.67
N GLU A 50 19.46 -6.89 -2.99
CA GLU A 50 20.19 -5.98 -2.13
C GLU A 50 19.60 -4.61 -2.30
N TYR A 51 18.64 -4.28 -1.47
CA TYR A 51 18.15 -2.91 -1.37
C TYR A 51 19.14 -2.10 -0.53
N ARG A 52 19.86 -1.21 -1.19
CA ARG A 52 20.82 -0.31 -0.51
C ARG A 52 20.21 1.05 -0.20
N ARG A 53 19.12 1.41 -0.85
CA ARG A 53 18.43 2.70 -0.70
C ARG A 53 16.95 2.46 -0.51
N ILE A 54 16.52 2.59 0.73
CA ILE A 54 15.15 2.38 1.17
C ILE A 54 14.51 3.73 1.47
N LEU A 55 13.32 4.01 0.94
CA LEU A 55 12.50 5.16 1.28
C LEU A 55 11.32 4.71 2.13
N VAL A 56 11.09 5.38 3.26
CA VAL A 56 9.96 5.10 4.13
C VAL A 56 9.16 6.38 4.33
N PRO A 57 8.00 6.53 3.67
CA PRO A 57 7.08 7.60 3.98
C PRO A 57 6.47 7.38 5.36
N VAL A 58 6.60 8.37 6.24
CA VAL A 58 6.10 8.31 7.61
C VAL A 58 5.07 9.40 7.86
N LYS A 59 4.10 9.08 8.70
CA LYS A 59 3.11 10.00 9.28
C LYS A 59 2.77 9.49 10.68
N PRO A 60 2.19 10.31 11.56
CA PRO A 60 1.79 9.82 12.87
C PRO A 60 0.90 8.58 12.78
N GLY A 61 1.23 7.59 13.59
CA GLY A 61 0.42 6.39 13.75
C GLY A 61 1.14 5.08 13.44
N ARG A 62 0.59 4.01 13.99
CA ARG A 62 1.16 2.67 14.05
C ARG A 62 1.56 2.06 12.70
N ALA A 63 0.82 2.40 11.63
CA ALA A 63 1.14 1.87 10.30
C ALA A 63 2.53 2.35 9.81
N SER A 64 2.93 3.57 10.16
CA SER A 64 4.27 4.08 9.85
C SER A 64 5.34 3.44 10.73
N GLU A 65 5.06 3.19 12.00
CA GLU A 65 5.95 2.48 12.91
C GLU A 65 6.22 1.04 12.44
N GLU A 66 5.19 0.34 11.98
CA GLU A 66 5.32 -1.00 11.41
C GLU A 66 6.13 -1.00 10.10
N ALA A 67 5.98 0.05 9.28
CA ALA A 67 6.74 0.19 8.04
C ALA A 67 8.23 0.48 8.31
N ILE A 68 8.53 1.36 9.26
CA ILE A 68 9.92 1.67 9.61
C ILE A 68 10.60 0.47 10.30
N ASP A 69 9.91 -0.26 11.17
CA ASP A 69 10.42 -1.48 11.79
C ASP A 69 10.82 -2.51 10.71
N LEU A 70 9.94 -2.74 9.73
CA LEU A 70 10.21 -3.63 8.61
C LEU A 70 11.41 -3.15 7.77
N ALA A 71 11.48 -1.85 7.48
CA ALA A 71 12.58 -1.26 6.72
C ALA A 71 13.92 -1.38 7.47
N CYS A 72 13.91 -1.19 8.80
CA CYS A 72 15.11 -1.33 9.63
C CYS A 72 15.62 -2.78 9.66
N ARG A 73 14.72 -3.76 9.74
CA ARG A 73 15.10 -5.18 9.62
C ARG A 73 15.77 -5.50 8.29
N LEU A 74 15.21 -4.99 7.18
CA LEU A 74 15.80 -5.15 5.86
C LEU A 74 17.15 -4.43 5.74
N ALA A 75 17.29 -3.25 6.35
CA ALA A 75 18.49 -2.45 6.30
C ALA A 75 19.63 -3.04 7.15
N ALA A 76 19.33 -3.53 8.35
CA ALA A 76 20.30 -4.10 9.29
C ALA A 76 21.05 -5.29 8.68
N GLU A 77 20.34 -6.18 7.95
CA GLU A 77 20.95 -7.33 7.29
C GLU A 77 21.93 -6.95 6.17
N ARG A 78 21.73 -5.80 5.52
CA ARG A 78 22.39 -5.45 4.26
C ARG A 78 23.16 -4.13 4.31
N ARG A 79 23.24 -3.46 5.47
CA ARG A 79 23.83 -2.13 5.62
C ARG A 79 23.22 -1.11 4.64
N ALA A 80 21.92 -1.20 4.43
CA ALA A 80 21.18 -0.27 3.58
C ALA A 80 21.01 1.08 4.28
N ARG A 81 20.80 2.14 3.49
CA ARG A 81 20.49 3.47 3.98
C ARG A 81 19.00 3.69 3.92
N ILE A 82 18.42 4.18 5.00
CA ILE A 82 17.01 4.54 5.06
C ILE A 82 16.85 6.05 4.95
N ALA A 83 15.87 6.47 4.16
CA ALA A 83 15.37 7.84 4.16
C ALA A 83 13.93 7.82 4.66
N ALA A 84 13.68 8.41 5.83
CA ALA A 84 12.35 8.66 6.33
C ALA A 84 11.85 10.01 5.79
N VAL A 85 10.68 10.01 5.17
CA VAL A 85 10.11 11.22 4.56
C VAL A 85 8.71 11.45 5.10
N SER A 86 8.50 12.60 5.74
CA SER A 86 7.18 13.07 6.11
C SER A 86 6.70 14.16 5.16
N VAL A 87 5.47 14.05 4.68
CA VAL A 87 4.90 14.99 3.71
C VAL A 87 3.77 15.77 4.37
N VAL A 88 3.96 17.08 4.47
CA VAL A 88 2.93 18.02 4.86
C VAL A 88 2.16 18.44 3.61
N VAL A 89 0.87 18.12 3.58
CA VAL A 89 -0.01 18.47 2.45
C VAL A 89 -0.54 19.88 2.66
N VAL A 90 -0.13 20.79 1.79
CA VAL A 90 -0.57 22.19 1.83
C VAL A 90 -1.87 22.34 1.03
N PRO A 91 -2.96 22.86 1.58
CA PRO A 91 -4.21 23.16 0.87
C PRO A 91 -4.00 24.06 -0.34
N LEU A 92 -4.86 23.92 -1.37
CA LEU A 92 -4.72 24.67 -2.63
C LEU A 92 -4.87 26.18 -2.45
N GLU A 93 -5.60 26.59 -1.43
CA GLU A 93 -5.90 28.00 -1.10
C GLU A 93 -4.68 28.74 -0.52
N LEU A 94 -3.68 28.02 -0.05
CA LEU A 94 -2.50 28.60 0.58
C LEU A 94 -1.27 28.48 -0.34
N PRO A 95 -0.29 29.39 -0.29
CA PRO A 95 1.02 29.21 -0.92
C PRO A 95 1.72 27.92 -0.42
N VAL A 96 2.53 27.28 -1.25
CA VAL A 96 3.21 26.01 -0.87
C VAL A 96 4.24 26.21 0.24
N ASP A 97 4.77 27.38 0.36
CA ASP A 97 5.75 27.81 1.37
C ASP A 97 5.10 28.26 2.69
N THR A 98 3.75 28.24 2.78
CA THR A 98 3.05 28.57 4.04
C THR A 98 3.49 27.61 5.14
N GLN A 99 3.86 28.17 6.28
CA GLN A 99 4.14 27.42 7.50
C GLN A 99 2.82 26.89 8.09
N LEU A 100 2.78 25.60 8.31
CA LEU A 100 1.65 24.87 8.91
C LEU A 100 2.16 24.24 10.20
N ASP A 101 2.30 25.08 11.26
CA ASP A 101 2.99 24.71 12.50
C ASP A 101 2.47 23.41 13.11
N LYS A 102 1.16 23.17 13.09
CA LYS A 102 0.56 21.95 13.65
C LYS A 102 0.89 20.70 12.83
N GLU A 103 0.74 20.80 11.52
CA GLU A 103 1.00 19.72 10.58
C GLU A 103 2.50 19.40 10.53
N GLU A 104 3.34 20.43 10.62
CA GLU A 104 4.78 20.28 10.69
C GLU A 104 5.24 19.65 11.99
N ALA A 105 4.69 20.07 13.14
CA ALA A 105 4.98 19.46 14.43
C ALA A 105 4.65 17.94 14.40
N LEU A 106 3.47 17.57 13.91
CA LEU A 106 3.08 16.17 13.75
C LEU A 106 4.00 15.40 12.78
N ALA A 107 4.50 16.08 11.74
CA ALA A 107 5.42 15.48 10.79
C ALA A 107 6.80 15.24 11.42
N TYR A 108 7.29 16.17 12.25
CA TYR A 108 8.53 16.00 13.02
C TYR A 108 8.39 14.89 14.07
N ASP A 109 7.29 14.84 14.81
CA ASP A 109 7.02 13.76 15.76
C ASP A 109 7.08 12.38 15.09
N ALA A 110 6.57 12.27 13.85
CA ALA A 110 6.63 11.02 13.09
C ALA A 110 8.05 10.68 12.61
N LEU A 111 8.87 11.68 12.29
CA LEU A 111 10.27 11.49 11.91
C LEU A 111 11.10 11.09 13.13
N ASP A 112 10.93 11.77 14.26
CA ASP A 112 11.59 11.44 15.52
C ASP A 112 11.27 10.01 15.97
N ALA A 113 9.99 9.60 15.87
CA ALA A 113 9.57 8.24 16.17
C ALA A 113 10.24 7.22 15.23
N ALA A 114 10.38 7.55 13.94
CA ALA A 114 11.06 6.69 12.99
C ALA A 114 12.56 6.53 13.32
N SER A 115 13.22 7.61 13.70
CA SER A 115 14.63 7.59 14.12
C SER A 115 14.84 6.82 15.42
N ALA A 116 13.95 6.98 16.39
CA ALA A 116 14.00 6.23 17.64
C ALA A 116 13.86 4.70 17.40
N ILE A 117 12.98 4.29 16.49
CA ILE A 117 12.87 2.88 16.10
C ILE A 117 14.15 2.40 15.40
N ALA A 118 14.73 3.20 14.51
CA ALA A 118 15.92 2.83 13.79
C ALA A 118 17.16 2.68 14.68
N GLU A 119 17.27 3.48 15.72
CA GLU A 119 18.31 3.36 16.74
C GLU A 119 18.32 1.98 17.41
N LEU A 120 17.14 1.37 17.64
CA LEU A 120 17.03 0.03 18.21
C LEU A 120 17.67 -1.04 17.31
N TYR A 121 17.76 -0.78 16.01
CA TYR A 121 18.37 -1.66 15.02
C TYR A 121 19.82 -1.27 14.65
N GLY A 122 20.33 -0.16 15.21
CA GLY A 122 21.64 0.40 14.84
C GLY A 122 21.70 0.86 13.38
N VAL A 123 20.56 1.32 12.83
CA VAL A 123 20.44 1.78 11.45
C VAL A 123 20.35 3.29 11.41
N ASP A 124 21.18 3.93 10.56
CA ASP A 124 21.16 5.37 10.33
C ASP A 124 19.99 5.74 9.40
N VAL A 125 19.16 6.67 9.83
CA VAL A 125 18.00 7.19 9.10
C VAL A 125 18.21 8.66 8.75
N ARG A 126 18.05 9.00 7.46
CA ARG A 126 18.01 10.38 7.01
C ARG A 126 16.58 10.89 6.98
N GLU A 127 16.30 11.84 7.83
CA GLU A 127 14.99 12.48 7.92
C GLU A 127 14.81 13.57 6.87
N ARG A 128 13.58 13.69 6.38
CA ARG A 128 13.18 14.79 5.51
C ARG A 128 11.71 15.13 5.64
N LEU A 129 11.44 16.40 5.88
CA LEU A 129 10.11 16.97 5.74
C LEU A 129 9.96 17.58 4.35
N VAL A 130 8.84 17.30 3.68
CA VAL A 130 8.51 17.84 2.36
C VAL A 130 7.12 18.48 2.41
N ARG A 131 7.01 19.72 1.94
CA ARG A 131 5.71 20.38 1.71
C ARG A 131 5.28 20.14 0.26
N ALA A 132 4.05 19.69 0.05
CA ALA A 132 3.53 19.40 -1.28
C ALA A 132 2.01 19.49 -1.35
N ARG A 133 1.46 19.55 -2.56
CA ARG A 133 0.01 19.49 -2.79
C ARG A 133 -0.55 18.06 -2.76
N SER A 134 0.30 17.07 -2.99
CA SER A 134 -0.07 15.66 -3.02
C SER A 134 1.04 14.83 -2.38
N ALA A 135 0.69 14.09 -1.35
CA ALA A 135 1.63 13.22 -0.65
C ALA A 135 2.18 12.11 -1.59
N GLY A 136 1.31 11.49 -2.38
CA GLY A 136 1.72 10.43 -3.30
C GLY A 136 2.73 10.92 -4.34
N ARG A 137 2.51 12.10 -4.93
CA ARG A 137 3.45 12.69 -5.89
C ARG A 137 4.78 13.04 -5.23
N ALA A 138 4.75 13.67 -4.06
CA ALA A 138 5.97 14.03 -3.33
C ALA A 138 6.83 12.80 -2.99
N ILE A 139 6.21 11.69 -2.61
CA ILE A 139 6.90 10.43 -2.32
C ILE A 139 7.56 9.88 -3.60
N VAL A 140 6.86 9.86 -4.72
CA VAL A 140 7.39 9.38 -6.01
C VAL A 140 8.54 10.27 -6.49
N ASP A 141 8.40 11.58 -6.39
CA ASP A 141 9.45 12.54 -6.76
C ASP A 141 10.69 12.38 -5.87
N GLU A 142 10.51 12.15 -4.58
CA GLU A 142 11.62 11.92 -3.64
C GLU A 142 12.31 10.58 -3.91
N ALA A 143 11.54 9.53 -4.24
CA ALA A 143 12.08 8.23 -4.62
C ALA A 143 12.94 8.33 -5.89
N THR A 144 12.49 9.11 -6.87
CA THR A 144 13.23 9.36 -8.12
C THR A 144 14.52 10.12 -7.85
N ARG A 145 14.45 11.22 -7.09
CA ARG A 145 15.63 12.06 -6.77
C ARG A 145 16.70 11.29 -6.01
N ARG A 146 16.31 10.38 -5.13
CA ARG A 146 17.25 9.57 -4.32
C ARG A 146 17.69 8.30 -5.00
N HIS A 147 17.18 8.00 -6.20
CA HIS A 147 17.38 6.72 -6.86
C HIS A 147 17.04 5.56 -5.93
N THR A 148 15.91 5.65 -5.27
CA THR A 148 15.40 4.66 -4.32
C THR A 148 15.17 3.32 -5.03
N GLU A 149 15.51 2.23 -4.36
CA GLU A 149 15.37 0.87 -4.91
C GLU A 149 14.10 0.19 -4.40
N ILE A 150 13.65 0.61 -3.20
CA ILE A 150 12.39 0.14 -2.62
C ILE A 150 11.75 1.23 -1.75
N ILE A 151 10.44 1.37 -1.88
CA ILE A 151 9.61 2.18 -0.96
C ILE A 151 8.90 1.21 -0.02
N VAL A 152 9.01 1.41 1.28
CA VAL A 152 8.28 0.64 2.29
C VAL A 152 7.22 1.53 2.91
N MET A 153 5.95 1.18 2.75
CA MET A 153 4.81 1.99 3.20
C MET A 153 3.96 1.21 4.19
N GLY A 154 3.46 1.89 5.21
CA GLY A 154 2.40 1.34 6.07
C GLY A 154 1.04 1.44 5.38
N ALA A 155 0.25 0.38 5.46
CA ALA A 155 -1.15 0.44 5.07
C ALA A 155 -1.98 0.92 6.27
N PRO A 156 -2.63 2.08 6.21
CA PRO A 156 -3.60 2.45 7.23
C PRO A 156 -4.74 1.43 7.20
N ARG A 157 -5.23 1.03 8.39
CA ARG A 157 -6.43 0.19 8.48
C ARG A 157 -7.54 0.88 7.70
N ALA A 158 -8.17 0.12 6.81
CA ALA A 158 -9.26 0.61 5.98
C ALA A 158 -10.44 1.05 6.84
N GLU A 159 -10.51 2.33 7.18
CA GLU A 159 -11.74 2.95 7.61
C GLU A 159 -12.62 3.11 6.37
N ARG A 160 -13.54 2.15 6.18
CA ARG A 160 -14.78 2.21 5.36
C ARG A 160 -14.80 3.07 4.09
N ARG A 161 -13.70 3.26 3.38
CA ARG A 161 -13.71 3.90 2.06
C ARG A 161 -13.48 2.86 0.96
N ARG A 162 -14.11 3.09 -0.20
CA ARG A 162 -14.10 2.23 -1.38
C ARG A 162 -12.67 2.00 -1.91
N GLY A 163 -11.92 1.07 -1.33
CA GLY A 163 -10.59 0.69 -1.78
C GLY A 163 -9.84 -0.09 -0.70
N VAL A 164 -8.93 -0.97 -1.12
CA VAL A 164 -8.09 -1.75 -0.21
C VAL A 164 -7.03 -0.86 0.45
N PHE A 165 -6.61 0.20 -0.25
CA PHE A 165 -5.57 1.12 0.17
C PHE A 165 -6.04 2.58 0.16
N SER A 166 -5.29 3.48 0.82
CA SER A 166 -5.51 4.91 0.74
C SER A 166 -5.09 5.47 -0.63
N ASP A 167 -5.66 6.61 -1.02
CA ASP A 167 -5.34 7.29 -2.29
C ASP A 167 -3.83 7.52 -2.48
N THR A 168 -3.09 7.77 -1.39
CA THR A 168 -1.64 7.95 -1.41
C THR A 168 -0.93 6.64 -1.77
N VAL A 169 -1.32 5.52 -1.14
CA VAL A 169 -0.73 4.21 -1.41
C VAL A 169 -1.06 3.77 -2.83
N ASP A 170 -2.30 3.93 -3.27
CA ASP A 170 -2.72 3.62 -4.64
C ASP A 170 -1.93 4.43 -5.67
N PHE A 171 -1.72 5.72 -5.41
CA PHE A 171 -0.92 6.57 -6.30
C PHE A 171 0.52 6.09 -6.38
N VAL A 172 1.16 5.82 -5.24
CA VAL A 172 2.55 5.34 -5.20
C VAL A 172 2.68 3.99 -5.90
N LEU A 173 1.77 3.04 -5.66
CA LEU A 173 1.77 1.74 -6.34
C LEU A 173 1.72 1.84 -7.86
N LYS A 174 1.03 2.86 -8.39
CA LYS A 174 0.87 3.08 -9.84
C LYS A 174 2.04 3.83 -10.48
N HIS A 175 2.73 4.69 -9.73
CA HIS A 175 3.68 5.66 -10.29
C HIS A 175 5.10 5.55 -9.75
N ALA A 176 5.35 4.66 -8.78
CA ALA A 176 6.69 4.52 -8.21
C ALA A 176 7.71 4.06 -9.27
N PRO A 177 8.91 4.66 -9.30
CA PRO A 177 9.98 4.27 -10.22
C PRO A 177 10.71 3.00 -9.78
N CYS A 178 10.36 2.45 -8.62
CA CYS A 178 11.01 1.33 -7.96
C CYS A 178 9.98 0.38 -7.33
N ARG A 179 10.46 -0.66 -6.68
CA ARG A 179 9.58 -1.59 -5.96
C ARG A 179 8.88 -0.92 -4.79
N VAL A 180 7.64 -1.34 -4.53
CA VAL A 180 6.86 -0.86 -3.39
C VAL A 180 6.46 -2.06 -2.53
N MET A 181 6.75 -1.97 -1.25
CA MET A 181 6.32 -2.93 -0.24
C MET A 181 5.33 -2.24 0.69
N VAL A 182 4.17 -2.84 0.87
CA VAL A 182 3.13 -2.33 1.75
C VAL A 182 3.06 -3.22 2.98
N ALA A 183 3.42 -2.67 4.14
CA ALA A 183 3.27 -3.34 5.43
C ALA A 183 1.82 -3.20 5.89
N ALA A 184 1.08 -4.29 5.87
CA ALA A 184 -0.26 -4.35 6.44
C ALA A 184 -0.17 -4.91 7.86
N GLY A 185 -0.55 -4.11 8.86
CA GLY A 185 -0.57 -4.55 10.25
C GLY A 185 -1.48 -5.76 10.43
N ARG A 186 -1.04 -6.73 11.24
CA ARG A 186 -1.82 -7.90 11.60
C ARG A 186 -3.13 -7.45 12.27
N MET A 187 -4.27 -7.87 11.74
CA MET A 187 -5.52 -7.73 12.48
C MET A 187 -5.35 -8.48 13.80
N ALA A 188 -5.46 -7.76 14.92
CA ALA A 188 -5.62 -8.43 16.21
C ALA A 188 -6.94 -9.21 16.14
N ALA A 189 -6.83 -10.53 16.30
CA ALA A 189 -7.98 -11.44 16.40
C ALA A 189 -8.71 -11.17 17.71
#